data_d3275b75d6d24bc649f2e622cb0781c2
#
_entry.id   d3275b75d6d24bc649f2e622cb0781c2
#
_cell.length_a   1.000
_cell.length_b   1.000
_cell.length_c   1.000
_cell.angle_alpha   90.00
_cell.angle_beta   90.00
_cell.angle_gamma   90.00
#
_symmetry.space_group_name_H-M   'P 1'
#
loop_
_entity.id
_entity.type
_entity.pdbx_description
1 polymer ?
#
loop_
_entity_poly.entity_id
_entity_poly.type
_entity_poly.pdbx_seq_one_letter_code
_entity_poly.pdbx_strand_id
1 'polypeptide(L)'
;MKTTTFMNVRTEIRQAGWTLAELTVAMAIASIMMAGLITGSITIQRSFIASRHHIDAQAQQMRLMDYMTLDLRRALTVDAGNGVLTLTVPDYYDAAGAPRDPRISGGQAAYGPTPVTVSYYQTGRTIYRGAGPAILSLATDVADFRLTFLDAGQSIQVGVTFLPKFQFAGRNTENVRNGTAIYSNTLLRNKRQ
;
A
#
# COMPACT_ATOMS: atom_id res chain seq x y z
N MET A 1 45.18 -78.98 -27.43
CA MET A 1 44.67 -78.29 -26.24
C MET A 1 45.42 -76.97 -26.10
N LYS A 2 44.80 -75.80 -26.42
CA LYS A 2 45.44 -74.48 -26.36
C LYS A 2 44.90 -73.80 -25.07
N THR A 3 45.77 -73.58 -24.12
CA THR A 3 45.44 -72.89 -22.83
C THR A 3 45.55 -71.40 -23.09
N THR A 4 44.45 -70.66 -23.03
CA THR A 4 44.40 -69.21 -23.16
C THR A 4 44.57 -68.56 -21.76
N THR A 5 45.74 -67.97 -21.57
CA THR A 5 46.02 -67.22 -20.31
C THR A 5 45.37 -65.86 -20.36
N PHE A 6 44.36 -65.64 -19.51
CA PHE A 6 43.76 -64.33 -19.31
C PHE A 6 44.65 -63.44 -18.43
N MET A 7 45.19 -62.38 -19.07
CA MET A 7 45.96 -61.35 -18.38
C MET A 7 45.00 -60.40 -17.66
N ASN A 8 44.98 -60.45 -16.34
CA ASN A 8 44.15 -59.60 -15.50
C ASN A 8 44.86 -58.26 -15.32
N VAL A 9 44.49 -57.28 -16.15
CA VAL A 9 45.01 -55.90 -16.06
C VAL A 9 44.30 -55.23 -14.90
N ARG A 10 44.89 -55.26 -13.70
CA ARG A 10 44.50 -54.40 -12.58
C ARG A 10 44.88 -52.94 -12.89
N THR A 11 43.93 -52.14 -13.28
CA THR A 11 44.08 -50.67 -13.31
C THR A 11 44.13 -50.18 -11.88
N GLU A 12 45.31 -49.94 -11.35
CA GLU A 12 45.48 -49.21 -10.09
C GLU A 12 45.04 -47.77 -10.29
N ILE A 13 43.86 -47.45 -9.81
CA ILE A 13 43.40 -46.07 -9.69
C ILE A 13 44.27 -45.42 -8.59
N ARG A 14 45.31 -44.69 -9.00
CA ARG A 14 46.09 -43.84 -8.09
C ARG A 14 45.14 -42.79 -7.50
N GLN A 15 44.74 -42.98 -6.28
CA GLN A 15 44.09 -41.92 -5.50
C GLN A 15 45.12 -40.80 -5.23
N ALA A 16 45.16 -39.83 -6.12
CA ALA A 16 45.94 -38.62 -5.89
C ALA A 16 45.22 -37.83 -4.79
N GLY A 17 45.79 -37.73 -3.60
CA GLY A 17 45.30 -36.85 -2.53
C GLY A 17 45.46 -35.37 -2.92
N TRP A 18 44.51 -34.57 -2.51
CA TRP A 18 44.57 -33.11 -2.72
C TRP A 18 45.80 -32.52 -2.03
N THR A 19 46.47 -31.63 -2.72
CA THR A 19 47.59 -30.86 -2.11
C THR A 19 46.99 -29.76 -1.21
N LEU A 20 47.73 -29.36 -0.21
CA LEU A 20 47.34 -28.28 0.71
C LEU A 20 47.12 -26.96 -0.09
N ALA A 21 47.90 -26.73 -1.15
CA ALA A 21 47.74 -25.58 -2.05
C ALA A 21 46.40 -25.61 -2.80
N GLU A 22 46.00 -26.75 -3.34
CA GLU A 22 44.72 -26.92 -4.04
C GLU A 22 43.52 -26.68 -3.08
N LEU A 23 43.64 -27.17 -1.84
CA LEU A 23 42.58 -26.95 -0.82
C LEU A 23 42.45 -25.46 -0.47
N THR A 24 43.57 -24.74 -0.28
CA THR A 24 43.53 -23.31 0.04
C THR A 24 42.95 -22.47 -1.10
N VAL A 25 43.30 -22.77 -2.35
CA VAL A 25 42.72 -22.11 -3.54
C VAL A 25 41.21 -22.41 -3.66
N ALA A 26 40.81 -23.66 -3.47
CA ALA A 26 39.39 -24.03 -3.50
C ALA A 26 38.58 -23.30 -2.42
N MET A 27 39.11 -23.20 -1.19
CA MET A 27 38.46 -22.46 -0.11
C MET A 27 38.37 -20.93 -0.41
N ALA A 28 39.41 -20.36 -1.00
CA ALA A 28 39.38 -18.94 -1.39
C ALA A 28 38.29 -18.66 -2.44
N ILE A 29 38.20 -19.48 -3.47
CA ILE A 29 37.17 -19.38 -4.51
C ILE A 29 35.77 -19.57 -3.90
N ALA A 30 35.60 -20.60 -3.06
CA ALA A 30 34.32 -20.86 -2.40
C ALA A 30 33.88 -19.68 -1.50
N SER A 31 34.81 -19.03 -0.79
CA SER A 31 34.53 -17.87 0.03
C SER A 31 34.05 -16.67 -0.80
N ILE A 32 34.67 -16.41 -1.95
CA ILE A 32 34.27 -15.33 -2.85
C ILE A 32 32.87 -15.60 -3.41
N MET A 33 32.60 -16.85 -3.85
CA MET A 33 31.28 -17.24 -4.33
C MET A 33 30.20 -17.10 -3.25
N MET A 34 30.51 -17.53 -2.01
CA MET A 34 29.58 -17.41 -0.89
C MET A 34 29.26 -15.94 -0.57
N ALA A 35 30.28 -15.06 -0.56
CA ALA A 35 30.08 -13.62 -0.37
C ALA A 35 29.16 -13.03 -1.45
N GLY A 36 29.35 -13.42 -2.70
CA GLY A 36 28.48 -13.02 -3.82
C GLY A 36 27.03 -13.48 -3.65
N LEU A 37 26.82 -14.73 -3.26
CA LEU A 37 25.49 -15.30 -3.02
C LEU A 37 24.77 -14.59 -1.85
N ILE A 38 25.47 -14.33 -0.74
CA ILE A 38 24.91 -13.62 0.41
C ILE A 38 24.49 -12.20 0.01
N THR A 39 25.36 -11.47 -0.69
CA THR A 39 25.09 -10.11 -1.14
C THR A 39 23.90 -10.07 -2.10
N GLY A 40 23.82 -11.01 -3.05
CA GLY A 40 22.71 -11.14 -3.96
C GLY A 40 21.39 -11.44 -3.24
N SER A 41 21.42 -12.37 -2.27
CA SER A 41 20.25 -12.72 -1.46
C SER A 41 19.71 -11.52 -0.68
N ILE A 42 20.58 -10.74 -0.03
CA ILE A 42 20.20 -9.53 0.71
C ILE A 42 19.56 -8.50 -0.23
N THR A 43 20.12 -8.31 -1.41
CA THR A 43 19.59 -7.37 -2.41
C THR A 43 18.20 -7.75 -2.88
N ILE A 44 17.99 -9.04 -3.17
CA ILE A 44 16.68 -9.58 -3.56
C ILE A 44 15.65 -9.39 -2.43
N GLN A 45 16.01 -9.71 -1.18
CA GLN A 45 15.11 -9.53 -0.03
C GLN A 45 14.70 -8.06 0.14
N ARG A 46 15.64 -7.12 0.01
CA ARG A 46 15.34 -5.69 0.07
C ARG A 46 14.39 -5.24 -1.04
N SER A 47 14.56 -5.74 -2.25
CA SER A 47 13.68 -5.46 -3.38
C SER A 47 12.25 -5.97 -3.12
N PHE A 48 12.11 -7.17 -2.57
CA PHE A 48 10.79 -7.72 -2.21
C PHE A 48 10.09 -6.90 -1.12
N ILE A 49 10.81 -6.46 -0.10
CA ILE A 49 10.25 -5.62 0.96
C ILE A 49 9.76 -4.29 0.37
N ALA A 50 10.57 -3.64 -0.46
CA ALA A 50 10.18 -2.39 -1.12
C ALA A 50 8.92 -2.56 -2.00
N SER A 51 8.86 -3.65 -2.78
CA SER A 51 7.69 -3.97 -3.60
C SER A 51 6.41 -4.20 -2.78
N ARG A 52 6.50 -4.93 -1.66
CA ARG A 52 5.36 -5.12 -0.74
C ARG A 52 4.84 -3.81 -0.19
N HIS A 53 5.72 -2.92 0.26
CA HIS A 53 5.29 -1.60 0.76
C HIS A 53 4.60 -0.76 -0.30
N HIS A 54 5.04 -0.85 -1.55
CA HIS A 54 4.38 -0.16 -2.66
C HIS A 54 2.97 -0.70 -2.90
N ILE A 55 2.81 -2.03 -2.91
CA ILE A 55 1.50 -2.68 -3.08
C ILE A 55 0.56 -2.33 -1.91
N ASP A 56 1.06 -2.35 -0.67
CA ASP A 56 0.27 -1.98 0.50
C ASP A 56 -0.20 -0.53 0.44
N ALA A 57 0.67 0.39 0.03
CA ALA A 57 0.31 1.80 -0.15
C ALA A 57 -0.75 1.98 -1.23
N GLN A 58 -0.64 1.28 -2.37
CA GLN A 58 -1.65 1.30 -3.43
C GLN A 58 -3.01 0.75 -2.95
N ALA A 59 -3.01 -0.35 -2.19
CA ALA A 59 -4.24 -0.93 -1.66
C ALA A 59 -4.95 0.02 -0.68
N GLN A 60 -4.17 0.67 0.20
CA GLN A 60 -4.70 1.68 1.13
C GLN A 60 -5.25 2.90 0.38
N GLN A 61 -4.57 3.34 -0.66
CA GLN A 61 -5.00 4.40 -1.54
C GLN A 61 -6.34 4.09 -2.20
N MET A 62 -6.45 2.93 -2.84
CA MET A 62 -7.70 2.51 -3.50
C MET A 62 -8.85 2.49 -2.49
N ARG A 63 -8.63 1.89 -1.32
CA ARG A 63 -9.63 1.87 -0.24
C ARG A 63 -10.06 3.27 0.18
N LEU A 64 -9.12 4.18 0.40
CA LEU A 64 -9.42 5.56 0.76
C LEU A 64 -10.23 6.27 -0.33
N MET A 65 -9.82 6.14 -1.60
CA MET A 65 -10.50 6.76 -2.72
C MET A 65 -11.90 6.20 -2.96
N ASP A 66 -12.10 4.90 -2.79
CA ASP A 66 -13.41 4.25 -2.90
C ASP A 66 -14.39 4.81 -1.88
N TYR A 67 -13.99 4.85 -0.59
CA TYR A 67 -14.83 5.41 0.47
C TYR A 67 -15.12 6.89 0.22
N MET A 68 -14.10 7.70 -0.08
CA MET A 68 -14.28 9.12 -0.31
C MET A 68 -15.16 9.41 -1.52
N THR A 69 -14.93 8.72 -2.64
CA THR A 69 -15.73 8.90 -3.87
C THR A 69 -17.18 8.52 -3.63
N LEU A 70 -17.42 7.41 -2.92
CA LEU A 70 -18.77 6.96 -2.60
C LEU A 70 -19.49 7.99 -1.71
N ASP A 71 -18.84 8.46 -0.66
CA ASP A 71 -19.44 9.40 0.29
C ASP A 71 -19.63 10.80 -0.35
N LEU A 72 -18.66 11.29 -1.13
CA LEU A 72 -18.76 12.56 -1.85
C LEU A 72 -19.91 12.57 -2.88
N ARG A 73 -20.11 11.46 -3.60
CA ARG A 73 -21.21 11.35 -4.57
C ARG A 73 -22.59 11.37 -3.90
N ARG A 74 -22.69 10.94 -2.66
CA ARG A 74 -23.93 10.90 -1.88
C ARG A 74 -24.12 12.14 -1.00
N ALA A 75 -23.07 12.95 -0.85
CA ALA A 75 -23.08 14.08 0.06
C ALA A 75 -24.15 15.11 -0.33
N LEU A 76 -24.91 15.55 0.66
CA LEU A 76 -25.85 16.69 0.57
C LEU A 76 -25.08 18.01 0.73
N THR A 77 -24.13 18.02 1.68
CA THR A 77 -23.24 19.16 1.89
C THR A 77 -21.81 18.67 2.07
N VAL A 78 -20.87 19.49 1.66
CA VAL A 78 -19.44 19.23 1.76
C VAL A 78 -18.77 20.46 2.33
N ASP A 79 -18.02 20.27 3.40
CA ASP A 79 -17.18 21.29 4.01
C ASP A 79 -15.76 20.75 4.19
N ALA A 80 -14.76 21.55 3.85
CA ALA A 80 -13.36 21.19 4.03
C ALA A 80 -12.64 22.37 4.69
N GLY A 81 -12.32 22.19 5.95
CA GLY A 81 -11.59 23.17 6.75
C GLY A 81 -10.58 22.50 7.67
N ASN A 82 -9.44 23.17 7.90
CA ASN A 82 -8.39 22.71 8.84
C ASN A 82 -7.90 21.28 8.61
N GLY A 83 -7.87 20.82 7.35
CA GLY A 83 -7.44 19.45 7.03
C GLY A 83 -8.47 18.37 7.34
N VAL A 84 -9.69 18.73 7.66
CA VAL A 84 -10.83 17.83 7.88
C VAL A 84 -11.84 18.02 6.75
N LEU A 85 -12.26 16.94 6.13
CA LEU A 85 -13.38 16.90 5.22
C LEU A 85 -14.62 16.43 5.97
N THR A 86 -15.63 17.26 6.04
CA THR A 86 -16.92 16.94 6.68
C THR A 86 -18.01 16.87 5.63
N LEU A 87 -18.71 15.75 5.58
CA LEU A 87 -19.78 15.45 4.64
C LEU A 87 -21.07 15.21 5.41
N THR A 88 -22.16 15.72 4.88
CA THR A 88 -23.50 15.34 5.35
C THR A 88 -24.10 14.40 4.32
N VAL A 89 -24.38 13.16 4.68
CA VAL A 89 -24.95 12.14 3.79
C VAL A 89 -26.36 11.74 4.25
N PRO A 90 -27.27 11.37 3.35
CA PRO A 90 -28.57 10.88 3.74
C PRO A 90 -28.49 9.62 4.60
N ASP A 91 -29.38 9.47 5.56
CA ASP A 91 -29.48 8.28 6.40
C ASP A 91 -30.25 7.18 5.65
N TYR A 92 -29.53 6.36 4.89
CA TYR A 92 -30.09 5.30 4.03
C TYR A 92 -30.56 4.07 4.80
N TYR A 93 -30.17 3.89 6.04
CA TYR A 93 -30.45 2.68 6.81
C TYR A 93 -31.08 3.05 8.16
N ASP A 94 -31.97 2.21 8.64
CA ASP A 94 -32.51 2.35 9.99
C ASP A 94 -31.56 1.78 11.06
N ALA A 95 -31.96 1.85 12.32
CA ALA A 95 -31.17 1.35 13.44
C ALA A 95 -30.98 -0.19 13.41
N ALA A 96 -31.83 -0.90 12.69
CA ALA A 96 -31.71 -2.34 12.48
C ALA A 96 -30.87 -2.69 11.24
N GLY A 97 -30.39 -1.69 10.49
CA GLY A 97 -29.61 -1.88 9.26
C GLY A 97 -30.47 -2.16 8.02
N ALA A 98 -31.80 -2.03 8.10
CA ALA A 98 -32.67 -2.15 6.95
C ALA A 98 -32.66 -0.88 6.10
N PRO A 99 -32.74 -0.98 4.74
CA PRO A 99 -32.81 0.18 3.88
C PRO A 99 -34.06 1.01 4.16
N ARG A 100 -33.92 2.33 4.21
CA ARG A 100 -35.05 3.24 4.34
C ARG A 100 -35.64 3.56 2.98
N ASP A 101 -36.95 3.58 2.88
CA ASP A 101 -37.64 4.05 1.68
C ASP A 101 -37.43 5.56 1.51
N PRO A 102 -37.16 6.04 0.29
CA PRO A 102 -37.05 7.46 0.02
C PRO A 102 -38.43 8.14 0.16
N ARG A 103 -38.44 9.27 0.83
CA ARG A 103 -39.62 10.17 0.89
C ARG A 103 -39.34 11.37 0.01
N ILE A 104 -40.34 11.81 -0.74
CA ILE A 104 -40.23 13.05 -1.50
C ILE A 104 -40.68 14.21 -0.61
N SER A 105 -39.75 15.13 -0.30
CA SER A 105 -40.03 16.35 0.44
C SER A 105 -39.42 17.54 -0.32
N GLY A 106 -40.26 18.52 -0.65
CA GLY A 106 -39.79 19.70 -1.42
C GLY A 106 -39.23 19.40 -2.81
N GLY A 107 -39.69 18.29 -3.44
CA GLY A 107 -39.20 17.87 -4.75
C GLY A 107 -37.85 17.11 -4.74
N GLN A 108 -37.30 16.82 -3.55
CA GLN A 108 -36.06 16.06 -3.36
C GLN A 108 -36.32 14.75 -2.62
N ALA A 109 -35.56 13.72 -2.94
CA ALA A 109 -35.60 12.46 -2.21
C ALA A 109 -34.88 12.63 -0.87
N ALA A 110 -35.61 12.47 0.23
CA ALA A 110 -35.09 12.45 1.60
C ALA A 110 -35.09 11.03 2.14
N TYR A 111 -34.05 10.66 2.86
CA TYR A 111 -33.90 9.37 3.52
C TYR A 111 -33.70 9.64 5.03
N GLY A 112 -34.46 9.01 5.87
CA GLY A 112 -34.36 9.15 7.30
C GLY A 112 -34.69 10.55 7.85
N PRO A 113 -34.82 10.68 9.17
CA PRO A 113 -35.20 11.96 9.82
C PRO A 113 -34.01 12.92 9.92
N THR A 114 -32.79 12.43 10.06
CA THR A 114 -31.58 13.22 10.25
C THR A 114 -30.44 12.70 9.37
N PRO A 115 -29.80 13.59 8.61
CA PRO A 115 -28.61 13.20 7.85
C PRO A 115 -27.47 12.77 8.78
N VAL A 116 -26.62 11.88 8.28
CA VAL A 116 -25.44 11.38 8.98
C VAL A 116 -24.21 12.24 8.60
N THR A 117 -23.47 12.64 9.60
CA THR A 117 -22.20 13.34 9.39
C THR A 117 -21.07 12.32 9.24
N VAL A 118 -20.35 12.43 8.14
CA VAL A 118 -19.12 11.65 7.85
C VAL A 118 -17.95 12.60 7.80
N SER A 119 -16.89 12.27 8.53
CA SER A 119 -15.68 13.09 8.56
C SER A 119 -14.44 12.27 8.12
N TYR A 120 -13.56 12.91 7.37
CA TYR A 120 -12.25 12.39 7.02
C TYR A 120 -11.18 13.33 7.57
N TYR A 121 -10.26 12.78 8.33
CA TYR A 121 -9.22 13.57 8.99
C TYR A 121 -7.95 12.75 9.19
N GLN A 122 -6.82 13.43 9.23
CA GLN A 122 -5.54 12.84 9.57
C GLN A 122 -5.20 13.08 11.02
N THR A 123 -4.83 12.01 11.73
CA THR A 123 -4.23 12.12 13.07
C THR A 123 -2.90 11.38 13.07
N GLY A 124 -1.82 12.11 13.32
CA GLY A 124 -0.48 11.58 13.16
C GLY A 124 -0.20 11.13 11.72
N ARG A 125 0.04 9.84 11.52
CA ARG A 125 0.31 9.23 10.20
C ARG A 125 -0.85 8.39 9.66
N THR A 126 -2.05 8.56 10.20
CA THR A 126 -3.20 7.73 9.84
C THR A 126 -4.37 8.61 9.42
N ILE A 127 -5.02 8.24 8.32
CA ILE A 127 -6.28 8.85 7.88
C ILE A 127 -7.42 7.99 8.41
N TYR A 128 -8.37 8.66 9.05
CA TYR A 128 -9.57 8.07 9.61
C TYR A 128 -10.82 8.57 8.88
N ARG A 129 -11.81 7.69 8.81
CA ARG A 129 -13.19 8.01 8.46
C ARG A 129 -14.06 7.83 9.69
N GLY A 130 -14.68 8.90 10.16
CA GLY A 130 -15.70 8.88 11.21
C GLY A 130 -17.10 8.92 10.59
N ALA A 131 -18.01 8.06 11.05
CA ALA A 131 -19.40 8.08 10.67
C ALA A 131 -20.25 7.79 11.92
N GLY A 132 -20.81 8.82 12.53
CA GLY A 132 -21.43 8.69 13.85
C GLY A 132 -20.42 8.16 14.89
N PRO A 133 -20.74 7.10 15.64
CA PRO A 133 -19.84 6.52 16.63
C PRO A 133 -18.74 5.63 16.02
N ALA A 134 -18.85 5.28 14.76
CA ALA A 134 -17.92 4.37 14.09
C ALA A 134 -16.71 5.15 13.54
N ILE A 135 -15.51 4.69 13.88
CA ILE A 135 -14.25 5.23 13.37
C ILE A 135 -13.51 4.11 12.66
N LEU A 136 -13.17 4.34 11.40
CA LEU A 136 -12.46 3.39 10.54
C LEU A 136 -11.11 3.97 10.12
N SER A 137 -10.03 3.26 10.35
CA SER A 137 -8.72 3.59 9.80
C SER A 137 -8.67 3.17 8.32
N LEU A 138 -8.42 4.13 7.44
CA LEU A 138 -8.39 3.91 5.99
C LEU A 138 -6.98 3.77 5.44
N ALA A 139 -6.06 4.63 5.87
CA ALA A 139 -4.69 4.63 5.40
C ALA A 139 -3.73 4.94 6.55
N THR A 140 -2.59 4.29 6.56
CA THR A 140 -1.48 4.47 7.50
C THR A 140 -0.23 4.93 6.77
N ASP A 141 0.76 5.42 7.52
CA ASP A 141 2.03 5.94 6.99
C ASP A 141 1.84 7.09 6.00
N VAL A 142 0.87 7.93 6.26
CA VAL A 142 0.57 9.13 5.50
C VAL A 142 1.44 10.28 6.01
N ALA A 143 2.16 10.94 5.08
CA ALA A 143 2.92 12.15 5.36
C ALA A 143 2.04 13.38 5.32
N ASP A 144 1.13 13.44 4.36
CA ASP A 144 0.33 14.62 4.07
C ASP A 144 -1.01 14.24 3.45
N PHE A 145 -2.08 14.89 3.92
CA PHE A 145 -3.44 14.76 3.42
C PHE A 145 -3.99 16.15 3.11
N ARG A 146 -4.21 16.44 1.84
CA ARG A 146 -4.66 17.75 1.36
C ARG A 146 -6.00 17.67 0.67
N LEU A 147 -6.82 18.66 0.94
CA LEU A 147 -8.15 18.82 0.38
C LEU A 147 -8.23 20.21 -0.24
N THR A 148 -8.59 20.28 -1.51
CA THR A 148 -8.71 21.54 -2.23
C THR A 148 -10.01 21.56 -3.02
N PHE A 149 -10.85 22.59 -2.79
CA PHE A 149 -12.01 22.81 -3.63
C PHE A 149 -11.59 23.40 -4.98
N LEU A 150 -12.17 22.89 -6.04
CA LEU A 150 -12.03 23.39 -7.41
C LEU A 150 -13.40 23.80 -7.95
N ASP A 151 -13.40 24.54 -9.05
CA ASP A 151 -14.60 24.91 -9.80
C ASP A 151 -15.69 25.56 -8.92
N ALA A 152 -15.31 26.60 -8.18
CA ALA A 152 -16.21 27.29 -7.24
C ALA A 152 -16.91 26.33 -6.23
N GLY A 153 -16.24 25.25 -5.84
CA GLY A 153 -16.74 24.27 -4.88
C GLY A 153 -17.60 23.17 -5.51
N GLN A 154 -17.58 23.02 -6.83
CA GLN A 154 -18.30 21.91 -7.50
C GLN A 154 -17.52 20.62 -7.53
N SER A 155 -16.19 20.67 -7.38
CA SER A 155 -15.33 19.52 -7.29
C SER A 155 -14.35 19.63 -6.12
N ILE A 156 -13.91 18.49 -5.62
CA ILE A 156 -12.89 18.43 -4.59
C ILE A 156 -11.71 17.61 -5.10
N GLN A 157 -10.52 18.18 -4.94
CA GLN A 157 -9.26 17.50 -5.20
C GLN A 157 -8.71 16.96 -3.88
N VAL A 158 -8.40 15.68 -3.87
CA VAL A 158 -7.79 15.00 -2.72
C VAL A 158 -6.36 14.62 -3.07
N GLY A 159 -5.42 15.10 -2.28
CA GLY A 159 -4.00 14.77 -2.39
C GLY A 159 -3.55 13.98 -1.17
N VAL A 160 -2.95 12.81 -1.39
CA VAL A 160 -2.38 11.98 -0.32
C VAL A 160 -0.95 11.64 -0.65
N THR A 161 -0.06 11.85 0.32
CA THR A 161 1.35 11.49 0.22
C THR A 161 1.67 10.45 1.27
N PHE A 162 2.18 9.28 0.83
CA PHE A 162 2.59 8.21 1.74
C PHE A 162 4.08 8.31 2.06
N LEU A 163 4.45 7.91 3.28
CA LEU A 163 5.85 7.78 3.69
C LEU A 163 6.38 6.39 3.31
N PRO A 164 7.59 6.29 2.75
CA PRO A 164 8.20 5.00 2.52
C PRO A 164 8.57 4.32 3.85
N LYS A 165 8.25 3.04 4.00
CA LYS A 165 8.58 2.23 5.20
C LYS A 165 10.01 1.67 5.20
N PHE A 166 10.75 1.79 4.11
CA PHE A 166 12.09 1.23 4.02
C PHE A 166 13.16 2.29 4.26
N GLN A 167 14.08 1.96 5.15
CA GLN A 167 15.30 2.75 5.36
C GLN A 167 16.43 2.08 4.57
N PHE A 168 17.07 2.81 3.67
CA PHE A 168 18.37 2.41 3.17
C PHE A 168 19.40 2.67 4.27
N ALA A 169 20.08 1.62 4.73
CA ALA A 169 21.12 1.74 5.74
C ALA A 169 22.14 2.82 5.37
N GLY A 170 22.25 3.87 6.17
CA GLY A 170 23.27 4.91 6.08
C GLY A 170 22.87 6.24 5.43
N ARG A 171 21.62 6.46 5.03
CA ARG A 171 21.12 7.77 4.63
C ARG A 171 19.93 8.17 5.50
N ASN A 172 20.03 9.38 6.10
CA ASN A 172 18.89 10.03 6.73
C ASN A 172 17.76 10.14 5.71
N THR A 173 16.73 9.29 5.88
CA THR A 173 15.62 9.13 4.94
C THR A 173 14.56 10.21 5.06
N GLU A 174 14.78 11.24 5.89
CA GLU A 174 13.86 12.37 6.04
C GLU A 174 13.65 13.14 4.72
N ASN A 175 14.53 13.00 3.73
CA ASN A 175 14.45 13.69 2.45
C ASN A 175 14.06 12.80 1.26
N VAL A 176 13.89 11.49 1.45
CA VAL A 176 13.39 10.61 0.37
C VAL A 176 11.87 10.54 0.47
N ARG A 177 11.21 11.61 0.08
CA ARG A 177 9.76 11.65 -0.17
C ARG A 177 9.47 10.94 -1.50
N ASN A 178 9.60 9.63 -1.53
CA ASN A 178 8.93 8.84 -2.56
C ASN A 178 7.45 8.69 -2.17
N GLY A 179 6.81 9.84 -1.99
CA GLY A 179 5.38 9.89 -1.79
C GLY A 179 4.70 9.76 -3.14
N THR A 180 3.88 8.75 -3.31
CA THR A 180 2.92 8.75 -4.40
C THR A 180 1.87 9.80 -4.05
N ALA A 181 1.98 10.98 -4.66
CA ALA A 181 0.94 12.00 -4.56
C ALA A 181 -0.20 11.59 -5.51
N ILE A 182 -1.39 11.41 -4.96
CA ILE A 182 -2.54 11.04 -5.74
C ILE A 182 -3.52 12.19 -5.70
N TYR A 183 -3.91 12.62 -6.86
CA TYR A 183 -4.94 13.62 -7.04
C TYR A 183 -6.16 12.94 -7.65
N SER A 184 -7.28 12.97 -6.92
CA SER A 184 -8.57 12.56 -7.43
C SER A 184 -9.52 13.75 -7.45
N ASN A 185 -10.11 14.04 -8.60
CA ASN A 185 -11.15 15.04 -8.71
C ASN A 185 -12.51 14.33 -8.68
N THR A 186 -13.33 14.67 -7.71
CA THR A 186 -14.70 14.13 -7.60
C THR A 186 -15.70 15.26 -7.75
N LEU A 187 -16.58 15.16 -8.76
CA LEU A 187 -17.69 16.08 -8.95
C LEU A 187 -18.77 15.85 -7.89
N LEU A 188 -19.20 16.92 -7.24
CA LEU A 188 -20.27 16.91 -6.25
C LEU A 188 -21.62 16.92 -6.97
N ARG A 189 -22.27 15.76 -7.03
CA ARG A 189 -23.50 15.56 -7.81
C ARG A 189 -24.67 16.46 -7.38
N ASN A 190 -24.75 16.80 -6.10
CA ASN A 190 -25.88 17.53 -5.53
C ASN A 190 -25.72 19.07 -5.57
N LYS A 191 -24.61 19.59 -6.09
CA LYS A 191 -24.38 21.04 -6.29
C LYS A 191 -24.66 21.55 -7.70
N ARG A 192 -25.27 20.73 -8.58
CA ARG A 192 -25.79 21.23 -9.86
C ARG A 192 -27.03 22.09 -9.55
N GLN A 193 -26.85 23.38 -9.52
CA GLN A 193 -27.93 24.35 -9.69
C GLN A 193 -28.27 24.46 -11.18
#